data_00c0c3d2c09562961c28229815a551dc
#
_entry.id   00c0c3d2c09562961c28229815a551dc
#
_cell.length_a   1.000
_cell.length_b   1.000
_cell.length_c   1.000
_cell.angle_alpha   90.00
_cell.angle_beta   90.00
_cell.angle_gamma   90.00
#
_symmetry.space_group_name_H-M   'P 1'
#
loop_
_entity.id
_entity.type
_entity.pdbx_description
1 polymer ?
#
loop_
_entity_poly.entity_id
_entity_poly.type
_entity_poly.pdbx_seq_one_letter_code
_entity_poly.pdbx_strand_id
1 'polypeptide(L)'
;MENKKILILEDNKDFRESLSLEFLEKGFAVYQAESILEIPNHQFNYAIIDLRLKHDNGLQSISKIFAFSPQCKIVVLTGYPSLATAVQAIKKGAVNYLTKPVSLSQIEKALFEDQNLNDISESATNFENKFENNSLSLARHEREYIEFILAECNGNITSAAKKLGLHRQSLQRKLRKYPPRF
;
A
#
# COMPACT_ATOMS: atom_id res chain seq x y z
N MET A 1 14.68 -21.02 19.17
CA MET A 1 14.01 -19.71 19.05
C MET A 1 13.09 -19.81 17.86
N GLU A 2 11.78 -19.55 18.01
CA GLU A 2 10.91 -19.54 16.85
C GLU A 2 11.32 -18.38 15.93
N ASN A 3 11.59 -18.70 14.66
CA ASN A 3 11.89 -17.67 13.67
C ASN A 3 10.67 -16.77 13.49
N LYS A 4 10.86 -15.46 13.63
CA LYS A 4 9.80 -14.47 13.38
C LYS A 4 9.32 -14.60 11.93
N LYS A 5 8.00 -14.66 11.75
CA LYS A 5 7.36 -14.86 10.43
C LYS A 5 6.99 -13.51 9.83
N ILE A 6 7.39 -13.30 8.59
CA ILE A 6 7.05 -12.10 7.82
C ILE A 6 6.32 -12.46 6.52
N LEU A 7 5.22 -11.78 6.25
CA LEU A 7 4.51 -11.85 4.98
C LEU A 7 4.95 -10.69 4.07
N ILE A 8 5.24 -10.98 2.81
CA ILE A 8 5.49 -9.97 1.77
C ILE A 8 4.40 -10.14 0.69
N LEU A 9 3.49 -9.18 0.63
CA LEU A 9 2.41 -9.12 -0.36
C LEU A 9 2.76 -8.05 -1.39
N GLU A 10 3.19 -8.48 -2.57
CA GLU A 10 3.71 -7.61 -3.63
C GLU A 10 3.55 -8.32 -4.98
N ASP A 11 2.98 -7.67 -5.99
CA ASP A 11 2.76 -8.27 -7.30
C ASP A 11 3.99 -8.17 -8.24
N ASN A 12 4.90 -7.24 -7.95
CA ASN A 12 6.19 -7.17 -8.65
C ASN A 12 7.13 -8.26 -8.14
N LYS A 13 7.37 -9.27 -8.98
CA LYS A 13 8.19 -10.43 -8.63
C LYS A 13 9.61 -10.06 -8.19
N ASP A 14 10.28 -9.19 -8.94
CA ASP A 14 11.68 -8.84 -8.67
C ASP A 14 11.83 -8.12 -7.33
N PHE A 15 10.92 -7.19 -7.03
CA PHE A 15 10.91 -6.47 -5.76
C PHE A 15 10.55 -7.41 -4.60
N ARG A 16 9.55 -8.28 -4.78
CA ARG A 16 9.14 -9.29 -3.79
C ARG A 16 10.28 -10.25 -3.46
N GLU A 17 10.99 -10.77 -4.48
CA GLU A 17 12.12 -11.68 -4.30
C GLU A 17 13.29 -10.97 -3.63
N SER A 18 13.62 -9.74 -4.03
CA SER A 18 14.69 -8.95 -3.40
C SER A 18 14.43 -8.74 -1.92
N LEU A 19 13.23 -8.28 -1.54
CA LEU A 19 12.87 -8.13 -0.12
C LEU A 19 12.90 -9.45 0.62
N SER A 20 12.47 -10.53 -0.01
CA SER A 20 12.44 -11.86 0.61
C SER A 20 13.84 -12.36 0.95
N LEU A 21 14.80 -12.19 0.06
CA LEU A 21 16.20 -12.56 0.31
C LEU A 21 16.78 -11.78 1.48
N GLU A 22 16.56 -10.48 1.54
CA GLU A 22 17.06 -9.63 2.61
C GLU A 22 16.50 -10.04 3.99
N PHE A 23 15.21 -10.40 4.10
CA PHE A 23 14.62 -10.85 5.35
C PHE A 23 15.01 -12.30 5.69
N LEU A 24 15.23 -13.16 4.69
CA LEU A 24 15.77 -14.52 4.92
C LEU A 24 17.18 -14.46 5.51
N GLU A 25 18.06 -13.61 4.98
CA GLU A 25 19.42 -13.41 5.51
C GLU A 25 19.42 -12.92 6.96
N LYS A 26 18.38 -12.20 7.36
CA LYS A 26 18.17 -11.75 8.76
C LYS A 26 17.51 -12.81 9.67
N GLY A 27 17.27 -14.02 9.14
CA GLY A 27 16.74 -15.14 9.90
C GLY A 27 15.22 -15.15 10.08
N PHE A 28 14.49 -14.41 9.25
CA PHE A 28 13.02 -14.50 9.25
C PHE A 28 12.53 -15.71 8.45
N ALA A 29 11.40 -16.28 8.87
CA ALA A 29 10.62 -17.18 8.03
C ALA A 29 9.74 -16.32 7.09
N VAL A 30 10.13 -16.24 5.80
CA VAL A 30 9.50 -15.36 4.82
C VAL A 30 8.40 -16.10 4.05
N TYR A 31 7.24 -15.48 3.97
CA TYR A 31 6.09 -15.93 3.19
C TYR A 31 5.82 -14.89 2.10
N GLN A 32 5.64 -15.35 0.87
CA GLN A 32 5.39 -14.49 -0.29
C GLN A 32 3.97 -14.69 -0.80
N ALA A 33 3.34 -13.62 -1.27
CA ALA A 33 2.08 -13.66 -1.99
C ALA A 33 2.07 -12.54 -3.06
N GLU A 34 1.52 -12.81 -4.23
CA GLU A 34 1.35 -11.80 -5.29
C GLU A 34 -0.07 -11.24 -5.33
N SER A 35 -1.00 -11.88 -4.65
CA SER A 35 -2.41 -11.47 -4.54
C SER A 35 -2.96 -11.74 -3.14
N ILE A 36 -4.10 -11.12 -2.82
CA ILE A 36 -4.76 -11.35 -1.52
C ILE A 36 -5.22 -12.81 -1.37
N LEU A 37 -5.55 -13.48 -2.48
CA LEU A 37 -6.02 -14.86 -2.46
C LEU A 37 -4.92 -15.83 -2.05
N GLU A 38 -3.67 -15.53 -2.38
CA GLU A 38 -2.50 -16.37 -2.09
C GLU A 38 -1.96 -16.21 -0.66
N ILE A 39 -2.45 -15.24 0.10
CA ILE A 39 -2.04 -15.08 1.49
C ILE A 39 -2.33 -16.36 2.26
N PRO A 40 -1.30 -17.09 2.75
CA PRO A 40 -1.50 -18.33 3.47
C PRO A 40 -2.15 -18.08 4.82
N ASN A 41 -2.98 -19.03 5.28
CA ASN A 41 -3.61 -18.94 6.60
C ASN A 41 -2.59 -19.32 7.68
N HIS A 42 -1.71 -18.39 7.99
CA HIS A 42 -0.66 -18.50 8.99
C HIS A 42 -0.68 -17.32 9.95
N GLN A 43 -0.14 -17.50 11.14
CA GLN A 43 0.14 -16.37 12.03
C GLN A 43 1.46 -15.71 11.63
N PHE A 44 1.42 -14.39 11.40
CA PHE A 44 2.57 -13.57 11.09
C PHE A 44 2.88 -12.60 12.22
N ASN A 45 4.17 -12.34 12.45
CA ASN A 45 4.61 -11.27 13.35
C ASN A 45 4.64 -9.92 12.61
N TYR A 46 4.98 -9.98 11.33
CA TYR A 46 5.15 -8.81 10.47
C TYR A 46 4.52 -9.02 9.10
N ALA A 47 4.08 -7.94 8.47
CA ALA A 47 3.66 -7.96 7.07
C ALA A 47 4.09 -6.68 6.35
N ILE A 48 4.55 -6.83 5.13
CA ILE A 48 4.82 -5.78 4.17
C ILE A 48 3.81 -5.93 3.05
N ILE A 49 3.05 -4.89 2.76
CA ILE A 49 1.94 -4.95 1.83
C ILE A 49 2.09 -3.84 0.79
N ASP A 50 2.14 -4.19 -0.50
CA ASP A 50 1.90 -3.18 -1.53
C ASP A 50 0.42 -2.78 -1.54
N LEU A 51 0.20 -1.47 -1.58
CA LEU A 51 -1.13 -0.91 -1.70
C LEU A 51 -1.78 -1.24 -3.05
N ARG A 52 -0.98 -1.28 -4.12
CA ARG A 52 -1.43 -1.53 -5.49
C ARG A 52 -0.96 -2.89 -5.98
N LEU A 53 -1.85 -3.84 -5.90
CA LEU A 53 -1.72 -5.14 -6.54
C LEU A 53 -2.45 -5.10 -7.89
N LYS A 54 -2.04 -5.92 -8.87
CA LYS A 54 -2.63 -5.94 -10.24
C LYS A 54 -4.15 -6.05 -10.26
N HIS A 55 -4.70 -6.86 -9.37
CA HIS A 55 -6.13 -7.20 -9.36
C HIS A 55 -6.82 -6.86 -8.04
N ASP A 56 -6.07 -6.38 -7.04
CA ASP A 56 -6.55 -6.21 -5.68
C ASP A 56 -6.14 -4.85 -5.10
N ASN A 57 -6.86 -4.41 -4.10
CA ASN A 57 -6.48 -3.27 -3.27
C ASN A 57 -5.84 -3.81 -1.98
N GLY A 58 -4.53 -3.58 -1.81
CA GLY A 58 -3.77 -4.03 -0.64
C GLY A 58 -4.36 -3.65 0.71
N LEU A 59 -5.15 -2.56 0.80
CA LEU A 59 -5.87 -2.20 2.03
C LEU A 59 -6.87 -3.26 2.50
N GLN A 60 -7.39 -4.11 1.61
CA GLN A 60 -8.29 -5.19 1.98
C GLN A 60 -7.56 -6.34 2.67
N SER A 61 -6.29 -6.55 2.34
CA SER A 61 -5.46 -7.59 2.93
C SER A 61 -5.21 -7.36 4.42
N ILE A 62 -5.20 -6.10 4.89
CA ILE A 62 -4.99 -5.74 6.30
C ILE A 62 -6.01 -6.46 7.19
N SER A 63 -7.29 -6.34 6.85
CA SER A 63 -8.37 -6.98 7.61
C SER A 63 -8.27 -8.52 7.56
N LYS A 64 -7.87 -9.08 6.41
CA LYS A 64 -7.65 -10.52 6.25
C LYS A 64 -6.49 -10.99 7.14
N ILE A 65 -5.38 -10.26 7.17
CA ILE A 65 -4.22 -10.63 8.00
C ILE A 65 -4.56 -10.55 9.48
N PHE A 66 -5.26 -9.51 9.94
CA PHE A 66 -5.65 -9.38 11.34
C PHE A 66 -6.63 -10.45 11.79
N ALA A 67 -7.44 -11.04 10.90
CA ALA A 67 -8.35 -12.11 11.25
C ALA A 67 -7.64 -13.35 11.83
N PHE A 68 -6.40 -13.64 11.39
CA PHE A 68 -5.60 -14.75 11.90
C PHE A 68 -4.28 -14.34 12.56
N SER A 69 -3.91 -13.08 12.47
CA SER A 69 -2.69 -12.52 13.10
C SER A 69 -3.00 -11.16 13.76
N PRO A 70 -3.76 -11.12 14.86
CA PRO A 70 -4.23 -9.85 15.45
C PRO A 70 -3.12 -8.91 15.93
N GLN A 71 -1.92 -9.45 16.23
CA GLN A 71 -0.76 -8.69 16.70
C GLN A 71 0.29 -8.43 15.60
N CYS A 72 -0.04 -8.71 14.34
CA CYS A 72 0.86 -8.49 13.22
C CYS A 72 1.16 -7.00 13.06
N LYS A 73 2.44 -6.62 13.03
CA LYS A 73 2.85 -5.25 12.65
C LYS A 73 2.86 -5.16 11.13
N ILE A 74 1.99 -4.33 10.57
CA ILE A 74 1.78 -4.19 9.12
C ILE A 74 2.32 -2.86 8.64
N VAL A 75 3.26 -2.89 7.69
CA VAL A 75 3.73 -1.72 6.94
C VAL A 75 3.18 -1.75 5.52
N VAL A 76 2.58 -0.66 5.10
CA VAL A 76 2.07 -0.49 3.74
C VAL A 76 3.09 0.25 2.89
N LEU A 77 3.40 -0.29 1.72
CA LEU A 77 4.23 0.34 0.70
C LEU A 77 3.36 0.84 -0.45
N THR A 78 3.75 1.93 -1.09
CA THR A 78 3.06 2.41 -2.29
C THR A 78 3.96 3.24 -3.19
N GLY A 79 3.83 3.06 -4.49
CA GLY A 79 4.42 3.96 -5.48
C GLY A 79 3.63 5.28 -5.67
N TYR A 80 2.41 5.35 -5.10
CA TYR A 80 1.49 6.45 -5.33
C TYR A 80 0.83 6.89 -4.01
N PRO A 81 1.56 7.64 -3.20
CA PRO A 81 1.07 8.06 -1.89
C PRO A 81 -0.07 9.07 -2.01
N SER A 82 -1.07 8.91 -1.17
CA SER A 82 -2.09 9.94 -0.94
C SER A 82 -2.44 10.00 0.54
N LEU A 83 -2.78 11.20 1.03
CA LEU A 83 -3.20 11.37 2.41
C LEU A 83 -4.41 10.47 2.76
N ALA A 84 -5.36 10.36 1.83
CA ALA A 84 -6.54 9.53 2.02
C ALA A 84 -6.19 8.05 2.22
N THR A 85 -5.29 7.49 1.40
CA THR A 85 -4.86 6.09 1.52
C THR A 85 -4.00 5.85 2.75
N ALA A 86 -3.14 6.81 3.13
CA ALA A 86 -2.36 6.73 4.35
C ALA A 86 -3.26 6.69 5.60
N VAL A 87 -4.23 7.61 5.69
CA VAL A 87 -5.21 7.64 6.79
C VAL A 87 -6.02 6.35 6.83
N GLN A 88 -6.44 5.81 5.68
CA GLN A 88 -7.18 4.53 5.64
C GLN A 88 -6.32 3.36 6.10
N ALA A 89 -5.04 3.27 5.69
CA ALA A 89 -4.12 2.23 6.12
C ALA A 89 -3.95 2.23 7.65
N ILE A 90 -3.67 3.40 8.23
CA ILE A 90 -3.51 3.56 9.68
C ILE A 90 -4.79 3.24 10.44
N LYS A 91 -5.96 3.72 9.97
CA LYS A 91 -7.27 3.38 10.56
C LYS A 91 -7.59 1.89 10.52
N LYS A 92 -7.06 1.16 9.54
CA LYS A 92 -7.18 -0.30 9.46
C LYS A 92 -6.17 -1.05 10.33
N GLY A 93 -5.25 -0.35 10.99
CA GLY A 93 -4.29 -0.91 11.92
C GLY A 93 -2.87 -1.07 11.37
N ALA A 94 -2.56 -0.56 10.18
CA ALA A 94 -1.17 -0.52 9.74
C ALA A 94 -0.34 0.35 10.69
N VAL A 95 0.86 -0.11 11.05
CA VAL A 95 1.76 0.64 11.93
C VAL A 95 2.48 1.75 11.19
N ASN A 96 2.65 1.61 9.87
CA ASN A 96 3.30 2.63 9.05
C ASN A 96 2.87 2.55 7.58
N TYR A 97 3.13 3.66 6.87
CA TYR A 97 2.85 3.82 5.45
C TYR A 97 4.04 4.49 4.76
N LEU A 98 4.71 3.79 3.86
CA LEU A 98 5.93 4.23 3.21
C LEU A 98 5.74 4.39 1.70
N THR A 99 6.48 5.33 1.11
CA THR A 99 6.45 5.58 -0.33
C THR A 99 7.63 4.92 -1.04
N LYS A 100 7.35 4.23 -2.14
CA LYS A 100 8.38 3.73 -3.05
C LYS A 100 8.99 4.90 -3.88
N PRO A 101 10.28 4.97 -4.12
CA PRO A 101 11.31 3.99 -3.74
C PRO A 101 11.62 4.03 -2.23
N VAL A 102 11.80 2.86 -1.63
CA VAL A 102 12.03 2.68 -0.20
C VAL A 102 13.24 1.77 0.01
N SER A 103 14.11 2.12 0.96
CA SER A 103 15.23 1.27 1.35
C SER A 103 14.80 0.24 2.39
N LEU A 104 15.56 -0.87 2.46
CA LEU A 104 15.35 -1.89 3.49
C LEU A 104 15.41 -1.28 4.90
N SER A 105 16.39 -0.42 5.17
CA SER A 105 16.53 0.26 6.46
C SER A 105 15.28 1.05 6.87
N GLN A 106 14.60 1.72 5.92
CA GLN A 106 13.34 2.42 6.19
C GLN A 106 12.21 1.46 6.52
N ILE A 107 12.14 0.32 5.83
CA ILE A 107 11.14 -0.72 6.10
C ILE A 107 11.37 -1.32 7.50
N GLU A 108 12.62 -1.63 7.83
CA GLU A 108 13.00 -2.18 9.15
C GLU A 108 12.66 -1.20 10.28
N LYS A 109 13.04 0.06 10.13
CA LYS A 109 12.69 1.10 11.08
C LYS A 109 11.18 1.16 11.30
N ALA A 110 10.41 1.12 10.23
CA ALA A 110 8.96 1.16 10.28
C ALA A 110 8.31 -0.08 10.93
N LEU A 111 8.95 -1.26 10.84
CA LEU A 111 8.44 -2.52 11.41
C LEU A 111 8.84 -2.72 12.86
N PHE A 112 10.07 -2.32 13.24
CA PHE A 112 10.69 -2.74 14.50
C PHE A 112 10.78 -1.64 15.54
N GLU A 113 10.85 -0.38 15.14
CA GLU A 113 10.83 0.74 16.08
C GLU A 113 9.40 1.02 16.54
N ASP A 114 9.19 1.10 17.86
CA ASP A 114 7.92 1.57 18.41
C ASP A 114 7.83 3.07 18.16
N GLN A 115 6.97 3.46 17.23
CA GLN A 115 6.78 4.87 16.89
C GLN A 115 6.08 5.58 18.05
N ASN A 116 6.77 6.57 18.63
CA ASN A 116 6.10 7.58 19.41
C ASN A 116 5.14 8.36 18.50
N LEU A 117 3.93 8.66 19.00
CA LEU A 117 2.89 9.39 18.26
C LEU A 117 3.36 10.75 17.69
N ASN A 118 4.51 11.25 18.12
CA ASN A 118 5.16 12.46 17.60
C ASN A 118 5.79 12.28 16.20
N ASP A 119 6.20 11.06 15.82
CA ASP A 119 6.79 10.79 14.51
C ASP A 119 5.72 10.75 13.39
N ILE A 120 4.45 10.56 13.72
CA ILE A 120 3.33 10.61 12.76
C ILE A 120 3.15 12.05 12.24
N SER A 121 3.38 13.07 13.05
CA SER A 121 3.31 14.47 12.63
C SER A 121 4.49 14.85 11.72
N GLU A 122 5.70 14.34 11.97
CA GLU A 122 6.84 14.54 11.07
C GLU A 122 6.69 13.75 9.77
N SER A 123 6.08 12.58 9.80
CA SER A 123 5.74 11.85 8.58
C SER A 123 4.72 12.62 7.75
N ALA A 124 3.68 13.20 8.35
CA ALA A 124 2.69 14.02 7.66
C ALA A 124 3.32 15.29 7.04
N THR A 125 4.19 16.00 7.78
CA THR A 125 4.92 17.17 7.24
C THR A 125 5.95 16.78 6.17
N ASN A 126 6.59 15.62 6.26
CA ASN A 126 7.44 15.08 5.22
C ASN A 126 6.64 14.64 3.98
N PHE A 127 5.37 14.25 4.13
CA PHE A 127 4.45 14.05 3.02
C PHE A 127 4.20 15.37 2.27
N GLU A 128 3.86 16.45 2.98
CA GLU A 128 3.61 17.76 2.37
C GLU A 128 4.85 18.29 1.64
N ASN A 129 6.04 18.26 2.24
CA ASN A 129 7.29 18.72 1.64
C ASN A 129 7.76 17.87 0.44
N LYS A 130 7.44 16.56 0.39
CA LYS A 130 7.70 15.72 -0.79
C LYS A 130 6.74 15.98 -1.93
N PHE A 131 5.52 16.43 -1.64
CA PHE A 131 4.57 16.84 -2.69
C PHE A 131 4.97 18.13 -3.38
N GLU A 132 5.59 19.08 -2.66
CA GLU A 132 6.05 20.35 -3.26
C GLU A 132 7.31 20.19 -4.13
N ASN A 133 8.21 19.27 -3.79
CA ASN A 133 9.48 19.08 -4.49
C ASN A 133 9.46 18.10 -5.67
N ASN A 134 8.41 17.29 -5.81
CA ASN A 134 8.23 16.43 -6.99
C ASN A 134 7.18 17.09 -7.90
N SER A 135 7.63 17.79 -8.93
CA SER A 135 6.81 18.41 -9.98
C SER A 135 6.06 17.36 -10.85
N LEU A 136 5.39 16.43 -10.20
CA LEU A 136 4.44 15.54 -10.85
C LEU A 136 3.22 16.38 -11.18
N SER A 137 2.92 16.52 -12.46
CA SER A 137 1.85 17.37 -12.95
C SER A 137 0.53 17.05 -12.23
N LEU A 138 -0.25 18.08 -11.91
CA LEU A 138 -1.62 17.97 -11.36
C LEU A 138 -2.46 16.88 -12.07
N ALA A 139 -2.25 16.73 -13.39
CA ALA A 139 -2.87 15.71 -14.21
C ALA A 139 -2.52 14.28 -13.79
N ARG A 140 -1.33 14.03 -13.24
CA ARG A 140 -0.91 12.72 -12.76
C ARG A 140 -1.58 12.37 -11.43
N HIS A 141 -1.65 13.30 -10.49
CA HIS A 141 -2.38 13.11 -9.23
C HIS A 141 -3.88 12.91 -9.44
N GLU A 142 -4.47 13.70 -10.35
CA GLU A 142 -5.87 13.53 -10.72
C GLU A 142 -6.15 12.14 -11.29
N ARG A 143 -5.27 11.65 -12.15
CA ARG A 143 -5.37 10.32 -12.74
C ARG A 143 -5.30 9.22 -11.67
N GLU A 144 -4.32 9.29 -10.79
CA GLU A 144 -4.10 8.32 -9.72
C GLU A 144 -5.30 8.24 -8.77
N TYR A 145 -5.88 9.39 -8.44
CA TYR A 145 -7.09 9.44 -7.62
C TYR A 145 -8.29 8.83 -8.35
N ILE A 146 -8.44 9.07 -9.65
CA ILE A 146 -9.49 8.45 -10.48
C ILE A 146 -9.31 6.92 -10.52
N GLU A 147 -8.09 6.42 -10.75
CA GLU A 147 -7.80 4.98 -10.79
C GLU A 147 -8.09 4.32 -9.44
N PHE A 148 -7.73 4.98 -8.35
CA PHE A 148 -8.02 4.51 -6.99
C PHE A 148 -9.54 4.37 -6.74
N ILE A 149 -10.32 5.40 -7.06
CA ILE A 149 -11.77 5.36 -6.88
C ILE A 149 -12.44 4.33 -7.81
N LEU A 150 -11.91 4.13 -9.02
CA LEU A 150 -12.38 3.09 -9.93
C LEU A 150 -12.14 1.69 -9.36
N ALA A 151 -10.96 1.43 -8.79
CA ALA A 151 -10.65 0.17 -8.12
C ALA A 151 -11.58 -0.09 -6.92
N GLU A 152 -11.82 0.94 -6.08
CA GLU A 152 -12.80 0.84 -4.98
C GLU A 152 -14.23 0.54 -5.47
N CYS A 153 -14.56 0.97 -6.66
CA CYS A 153 -15.87 0.72 -7.27
C CYS A 153 -15.90 -0.53 -8.17
N ASN A 154 -14.90 -1.42 -8.08
CA ASN A 154 -14.76 -2.62 -8.91
C ASN A 154 -14.89 -2.32 -10.43
N GLY A 155 -14.31 -1.21 -10.89
CA GLY A 155 -14.37 -0.76 -12.27
C GLY A 155 -15.70 -0.10 -12.69
N ASN A 156 -16.66 0.04 -11.78
CA ASN A 156 -17.96 0.65 -12.09
C ASN A 156 -17.83 2.17 -12.24
N ILE A 157 -17.77 2.63 -13.50
CA ILE A 157 -17.58 4.04 -13.87
C ILE A 157 -18.70 4.94 -13.32
N THR A 158 -19.93 4.45 -13.22
CA THR A 158 -21.06 5.23 -12.71
C THR A 158 -20.92 5.49 -11.22
N SER A 159 -20.58 4.47 -10.45
CA SER A 159 -20.30 4.59 -9.01
C SER A 159 -19.08 5.45 -8.74
N ALA A 160 -18.01 5.26 -9.51
CA ALA A 160 -16.78 6.05 -9.40
C ALA A 160 -17.04 7.54 -9.71
N ALA A 161 -17.79 7.84 -10.77
CA ALA A 161 -18.16 9.21 -11.12
C ALA A 161 -18.95 9.89 -10.00
N LYS A 162 -19.90 9.18 -9.38
CA LYS A 162 -20.68 9.69 -8.24
C LYS A 162 -19.78 9.98 -7.03
N LYS A 163 -18.86 9.08 -6.70
CA LYS A 163 -17.88 9.28 -5.60
C LYS A 163 -16.92 10.45 -5.86
N LEU A 164 -16.54 10.66 -7.11
CA LEU A 164 -15.65 11.75 -7.55
C LEU A 164 -16.37 13.11 -7.71
N GLY A 165 -17.69 13.16 -7.57
CA GLY A 165 -18.47 14.35 -7.87
C GLY A 165 -18.45 14.75 -9.34
N LEU A 166 -18.18 13.81 -10.25
CA LEU A 166 -18.07 14.03 -11.68
C LEU A 166 -19.28 13.45 -12.45
N HIS A 167 -19.59 14.04 -13.60
CA HIS A 167 -20.49 13.39 -14.56
C HIS A 167 -19.81 12.15 -15.16
N ARG A 168 -20.57 11.06 -15.34
CA ARG A 168 -20.09 9.82 -15.98
C ARG A 168 -19.32 10.04 -17.28
N GLN A 169 -19.87 10.91 -18.14
CA GLN A 169 -19.23 11.24 -19.43
C GLN A 169 -17.88 11.96 -19.25
N SER A 170 -17.76 12.84 -18.24
CA SER A 170 -16.52 13.53 -17.91
C SER A 170 -15.44 12.55 -17.44
N LEU A 171 -15.82 11.59 -16.60
CA LEU A 171 -14.92 10.54 -16.15
C LEU A 171 -14.49 9.62 -17.32
N GLN A 172 -15.43 9.21 -18.19
CA GLN A 172 -15.10 8.43 -19.39
C GLN A 172 -14.13 9.17 -20.32
N ARG A 173 -14.31 10.49 -20.52
CA ARG A 173 -13.41 11.30 -21.34
C ARG A 173 -12.01 11.36 -20.74
N LYS A 174 -11.89 11.50 -19.41
CA LYS A 174 -10.60 11.46 -18.70
C LYS A 174 -9.91 10.12 -18.85
N LEU A 175 -10.64 9.01 -18.71
CA LEU A 175 -10.12 7.66 -18.87
C LEU A 175 -9.69 7.36 -20.32
N ARG A 176 -10.37 7.88 -21.33
CA ARG A 176 -9.96 7.75 -22.75
C ARG A 176 -8.66 8.48 -23.04
N LYS A 177 -8.47 9.66 -22.44
CA LYS A 177 -7.22 10.43 -22.61
C LYS A 177 -6.02 9.72 -21.98
N TYR A 178 -6.27 8.94 -20.96
CA TYR A 178 -5.27 8.19 -20.20
C TYR A 178 -5.84 6.80 -19.84
N PRO A 179 -5.80 5.82 -20.75
CA PRO A 179 -6.32 4.50 -20.47
C PRO A 179 -5.61 3.89 -19.26
N PRO A 180 -6.36 3.25 -18.34
CA PRO A 180 -5.75 2.56 -17.21
C PRO A 180 -4.82 1.47 -17.76
N ARG A 181 -3.63 1.38 -17.18
CA ARG A 181 -2.72 0.25 -17.44
C ARG A 181 -3.19 -0.90 -16.55
N PHE A 182 -3.94 -1.81 -17.14
CA PHE A 182 -4.25 -3.11 -16.54
C PHE A 182 -3.10 -4.07 -16.79
#